data_cb911697174c1fab75dd8e329bd0eda2
#
_entry.id   cb911697174c1fab75dd8e329bd0eda2
#
_cell.length_a   1.000
_cell.length_b   1.000
_cell.length_c   1.000
_cell.angle_alpha   90.00
_cell.angle_beta   90.00
_cell.angle_gamma   90.00
#
_symmetry.space_group_name_H-M   'P 1'
#
loop_
_entity.id
_entity.type
_entity.pdbx_description
1 polymer ?
#
loop_
_entity_poly.entity_id
_entity_poly.type
_entity_poly.pdbx_seq_one_letter_code
_entity_poly.pdbx_strand_id
1 'polypeptide(L)'
;MEIKGKVHCFFEQSGTFKQEFIKLGIPAEDYDIQNNFGQTDHTDDLFQAIEDAWDHKPSLFDNISKDDLILAFFPCIYFSCVSAMWYSLTQRDYRTWSVRRIIDNILERNANRARFFGLINKLCGIALERGLRLVFENPWGINHYFKFGFLSPPPKLLTQTEA
;
A
#
# COMPACT_ATOMS: atom_id res chain seq x y z
N MET A 1 -20.98 -4.79 0.44
CA MET A 1 -20.60 -3.57 1.24
C MET A 1 -21.18 -2.37 0.51
N GLU A 2 -21.96 -1.54 1.16
CA GLU A 2 -22.49 -0.29 0.57
C GLU A 2 -21.48 0.84 0.88
N ILE A 3 -21.09 1.59 -0.16
CA ILE A 3 -20.26 2.81 -0.02
C ILE A 3 -21.20 3.99 0.06
N LYS A 4 -21.23 4.70 1.18
CA LYS A 4 -22.11 5.86 1.40
C LYS A 4 -21.41 7.20 1.23
N GLY A 5 -20.08 7.19 1.36
CA GLY A 5 -19.21 8.34 1.22
C GLY A 5 -18.40 8.32 -0.08
N LYS A 6 -17.18 8.83 0.01
CA LYS A 6 -16.21 8.94 -1.07
C LYS A 6 -15.26 7.74 -1.08
N VAL A 7 -14.70 7.40 -2.25
CA VAL A 7 -13.58 6.45 -2.38
C VAL A 7 -12.26 7.21 -2.50
N HIS A 8 -11.30 6.88 -1.66
CA HIS A 8 -9.94 7.40 -1.69
C HIS A 8 -9.01 6.32 -2.25
N CYS A 9 -8.57 6.47 -3.50
CA CYS A 9 -7.66 5.55 -4.17
C CYS A 9 -6.21 5.93 -3.84
N PHE A 10 -5.61 5.24 -2.87
CA PHE A 10 -4.24 5.49 -2.43
C PHE A 10 -3.22 4.75 -3.29
N PHE A 11 -2.08 5.40 -3.58
CA PHE A 11 -1.00 4.90 -4.42
C PHE A 11 -1.48 4.62 -5.86
N GLU A 12 -2.40 5.44 -6.36
CA GLU A 12 -2.96 5.33 -7.69
C GLU A 12 -2.79 6.66 -8.42
N GLN A 13 -2.03 6.68 -9.51
CA GLN A 13 -1.72 7.88 -10.28
C GLN A 13 -2.38 7.90 -11.66
N SER A 14 -2.98 6.77 -12.07
CA SER A 14 -3.53 6.64 -13.44
C SER A 14 -4.96 7.12 -13.57
N GLY A 15 -5.65 7.33 -12.45
CA GLY A 15 -7.07 7.65 -12.42
C GLY A 15 -7.98 6.49 -12.82
N THR A 16 -7.45 5.29 -13.09
CA THR A 16 -8.22 4.17 -13.62
C THR A 16 -9.33 3.75 -12.67
N PHE A 17 -9.00 3.47 -11.42
CA PHE A 17 -9.99 3.04 -10.43
C PHE A 17 -10.93 4.19 -10.03
N LYS A 18 -10.38 5.38 -9.83
CA LYS A 18 -11.19 6.58 -9.60
C LYS A 18 -12.30 6.74 -10.64
N GLN A 19 -11.95 6.66 -11.93
CA GLN A 19 -12.91 6.83 -13.01
C GLN A 19 -14.00 5.76 -13.02
N GLU A 20 -13.69 4.52 -12.67
CA GLU A 20 -14.69 3.45 -12.58
C GLU A 20 -15.71 3.71 -11.46
N PHE A 21 -15.27 4.19 -10.29
CA PHE A 21 -16.18 4.59 -9.23
C PHE A 21 -17.07 5.77 -9.64
N ILE A 22 -16.51 6.79 -10.30
CA ILE A 22 -17.26 7.94 -10.80
C ILE A 22 -18.33 7.50 -11.79
N LYS A 23 -18.03 6.58 -12.71
CA LYS A 23 -19.02 6.00 -13.65
C LYS A 23 -20.16 5.28 -12.94
N LEU A 24 -19.91 4.72 -11.78
CA LEU A 24 -20.92 4.09 -10.91
C LEU A 24 -21.71 5.11 -10.07
N GLY A 25 -21.44 6.41 -10.21
CA GLY A 25 -22.07 7.47 -9.43
C GLY A 25 -21.52 7.61 -8.01
N ILE A 26 -20.36 7.03 -7.72
CA ILE A 26 -19.70 7.11 -6.41
C ILE A 26 -18.58 8.14 -6.49
N PRO A 27 -18.58 9.20 -5.66
CA PRO A 27 -17.47 10.15 -5.62
C PRO A 27 -16.14 9.44 -5.31
N ALA A 28 -15.09 9.77 -6.07
CA ALA A 28 -13.77 9.16 -5.87
C ALA A 28 -12.66 10.16 -6.18
N GLU A 29 -11.56 10.06 -5.44
CA GLU A 29 -10.32 10.84 -5.61
C GLU A 29 -9.13 9.92 -5.52
N ASP A 30 -8.05 10.26 -6.20
CA ASP A 30 -6.80 9.51 -6.16
C ASP A 30 -5.64 10.32 -5.55
N TYR A 31 -4.71 9.58 -4.96
CA TYR A 31 -3.59 10.11 -4.19
C TYR A 31 -2.32 9.33 -4.52
N ASP A 32 -1.31 10.02 -4.99
CA ASP A 32 0.03 9.46 -5.19
C ASP A 32 1.06 10.60 -5.13
N ILE A 33 2.31 10.30 -4.78
CA ILE A 33 3.39 11.29 -4.84
C ILE A 33 3.76 11.64 -6.29
N GLN A 34 3.41 10.76 -7.24
CA GLN A 34 3.66 10.91 -8.66
C GLN A 34 2.39 11.33 -9.40
N ASN A 35 2.59 12.10 -10.47
CA ASN A 35 1.52 12.49 -11.39
C ASN A 35 1.98 12.37 -12.84
N ASN A 36 2.55 11.21 -13.20
CA ASN A 36 3.12 10.98 -14.52
C ASN A 36 2.09 11.01 -15.65
N PHE A 37 0.83 10.77 -15.32
CA PHE A 37 -0.29 10.76 -16.28
C PHE A 37 -1.12 12.05 -16.27
N GLY A 38 -0.83 12.98 -15.36
CA GLY A 38 -1.62 14.22 -15.20
C GLY A 38 -3.05 13.98 -14.72
N GLN A 39 -3.33 12.86 -14.06
CA GLN A 39 -4.65 12.43 -13.61
C GLN A 39 -4.82 12.42 -12.10
N THR A 40 -3.70 12.54 -11.36
CA THR A 40 -3.71 12.51 -9.88
C THR A 40 -4.34 13.76 -9.31
N ASP A 41 -5.38 13.61 -8.49
CA ASP A 41 -6.06 14.74 -7.83
C ASP A 41 -5.18 15.33 -6.71
N HIS A 42 -4.52 14.48 -5.94
CA HIS A 42 -3.72 14.86 -4.77
C HIS A 42 -2.31 14.28 -4.87
N THR A 43 -1.31 15.15 -5.06
CA THR A 43 0.10 14.76 -5.12
C THR A 43 0.72 14.79 -3.73
N ASP A 44 0.32 13.84 -2.89
CA ASP A 44 0.72 13.74 -1.49
C ASP A 44 1.73 12.61 -1.24
N ASP A 45 2.67 12.83 -0.32
CA ASP A 45 3.50 11.75 0.21
C ASP A 45 2.70 10.90 1.21
N LEU A 46 2.07 9.85 0.70
CA LEU A 46 1.25 8.95 1.51
C LEU A 46 2.06 8.21 2.59
N PHE A 47 3.37 7.99 2.40
CA PHE A 47 4.20 7.40 3.43
C PHE A 47 4.38 8.36 4.60
N GLN A 48 4.63 9.65 4.30
CA GLN A 48 4.71 10.67 5.34
C GLN A 48 3.35 10.88 6.02
N ALA A 49 2.26 10.90 5.26
CA ALA A 49 0.91 11.01 5.82
C ALA A 49 0.55 9.87 6.78
N ILE A 50 0.98 8.63 6.48
CA ILE A 50 0.81 7.48 7.38
C ILE A 50 1.63 7.67 8.67
N GLU A 51 2.89 8.11 8.55
CA GLU A 51 3.73 8.36 9.72
C GLU A 51 3.14 9.48 10.60
N ASP A 52 2.71 10.58 9.99
CA ASP A 52 2.10 11.70 10.73
C ASP A 52 0.81 11.28 11.44
N ALA A 53 -0.07 10.56 10.76
CA ALA A 53 -1.29 10.04 11.38
C ALA A 53 -1.01 9.07 12.54
N TRP A 54 0.01 8.21 12.39
CA TRP A 54 0.44 7.29 13.44
C TRP A 54 1.00 8.01 14.67
N ASP A 55 1.70 9.11 14.44
CA ASP A 55 2.23 9.99 15.51
C ASP A 55 1.19 11.00 16.04
N HIS A 56 -0.10 10.84 15.68
CA HIS A 56 -1.18 11.76 16.05
C HIS A 56 -0.98 13.22 15.63
N LYS A 57 -0.21 13.43 14.55
CA LYS A 57 -0.04 14.72 13.90
C LYS A 57 -1.16 14.98 12.89
N PRO A 58 -1.43 16.24 12.53
CA PRO A 58 -2.37 16.55 11.45
C PRO A 58 -1.97 15.86 10.14
N SER A 59 -2.93 15.22 9.49
CA SER A 59 -2.70 14.42 8.28
C SER A 59 -3.93 14.39 7.39
N LEU A 60 -3.80 13.90 6.17
CA LEU A 60 -4.92 13.69 5.25
C LEU A 60 -6.02 12.79 5.85
N PHE A 61 -5.67 11.87 6.76
CA PHE A 61 -6.64 10.98 7.41
C PHE A 61 -7.66 11.70 8.30
N ASP A 62 -7.38 12.95 8.69
CA ASP A 62 -8.32 13.74 9.50
C ASP A 62 -9.56 14.18 8.69
N ASN A 63 -9.46 14.15 7.36
CA ASN A 63 -10.52 14.50 6.42
C ASN A 63 -11.27 13.26 5.86
N ILE A 64 -10.91 12.05 6.27
CA ILE A 64 -11.54 10.81 5.80
C ILE A 64 -12.63 10.39 6.78
N SER A 65 -13.84 10.22 6.25
CA SER A 65 -15.02 9.84 7.02
C SER A 65 -15.12 8.32 7.20
N LYS A 66 -15.85 7.87 8.24
CA LYS A 66 -16.20 6.46 8.45
C LYS A 66 -17.09 5.87 7.34
N ASP A 67 -17.78 6.73 6.60
CA ASP A 67 -18.63 6.34 5.47
C ASP A 67 -17.83 6.20 4.16
N ASP A 68 -16.59 6.71 4.15
CA ASP A 68 -15.68 6.63 3.01
C ASP A 68 -15.02 5.24 2.93
N LEU A 69 -14.42 4.97 1.79
CA LEU A 69 -13.63 3.77 1.54
C LEU A 69 -12.22 4.17 1.11
N ILE A 70 -11.22 3.67 1.79
CA ILE A 70 -9.83 3.72 1.33
C ILE A 70 -9.56 2.44 0.54
N LEU A 71 -9.20 2.60 -0.73
CA LEU A 71 -8.70 1.53 -1.58
C LEU A 71 -7.22 1.76 -1.84
N ALA A 72 -6.37 0.96 -1.22
CA ALA A 72 -4.92 1.17 -1.22
C ALA A 72 -4.20 0.17 -2.14
N PHE A 73 -3.55 0.69 -3.19
CA PHE A 73 -2.65 -0.03 -4.10
C PHE A 73 -1.21 0.07 -3.59
N PHE A 74 -0.99 -0.39 -2.38
CA PHE A 74 0.30 -0.22 -1.72
C PHE A 74 1.44 -0.83 -2.54
N PRO A 75 2.60 -0.17 -2.69
CA PRO A 75 3.70 -0.67 -3.50
C PRO A 75 4.12 -2.08 -3.12
N CYS A 76 3.85 -3.06 -3.99
CA CYS A 76 4.09 -4.48 -3.73
C CYS A 76 5.48 -4.98 -4.15
N ILE A 77 6.36 -4.08 -4.61
CA ILE A 77 7.67 -4.42 -5.21
C ILE A 77 8.58 -5.27 -4.31
N TYR A 78 8.39 -5.18 -2.98
CA TYR A 78 9.15 -5.98 -2.02
C TYR A 78 8.40 -7.23 -1.53
N PHE A 79 7.14 -7.41 -1.92
CA PHE A 79 6.26 -8.51 -1.47
C PHE A 79 5.86 -9.46 -2.59
N SER A 80 6.18 -9.13 -3.85
CA SER A 80 5.87 -9.97 -4.99
C SER A 80 6.87 -11.14 -5.14
N CYS A 81 6.46 -12.21 -5.86
CA CYS A 81 7.34 -13.33 -6.18
C CYS A 81 8.57 -12.89 -6.99
N VAL A 82 8.43 -11.87 -7.83
CA VAL A 82 9.54 -11.29 -8.59
C VAL A 82 10.59 -10.71 -7.66
N SER A 83 10.19 -10.15 -6.52
CA SER A 83 11.12 -9.65 -5.51
C SER A 83 12.01 -10.76 -4.93
N ALA A 84 11.53 -12.00 -4.83
CA ALA A 84 12.30 -13.13 -4.29
C ALA A 84 13.55 -13.45 -5.14
N MET A 85 13.54 -13.14 -6.43
CA MET A 85 14.68 -13.36 -7.32
C MET A 85 15.94 -12.60 -6.86
N TRP A 86 15.77 -11.44 -6.23
CA TRP A 86 16.89 -10.61 -5.76
C TRP A 86 17.62 -11.18 -4.54
N TYR A 87 17.06 -12.20 -3.89
CA TYR A 87 17.70 -12.93 -2.79
C TYR A 87 18.38 -14.22 -3.27
N SER A 88 18.31 -14.53 -4.55
CA SER A 88 18.97 -15.70 -5.14
C SER A 88 20.31 -15.31 -5.75
N LEU A 89 21.36 -16.07 -5.41
CA LEU A 89 22.68 -15.92 -6.05
C LEU A 89 22.67 -16.20 -7.55
N THR A 90 21.57 -16.79 -8.07
CA THR A 90 21.39 -17.05 -9.49
C THR A 90 20.79 -15.88 -10.27
N GLN A 91 20.50 -14.76 -9.58
CA GLN A 91 19.99 -13.55 -10.22
C GLN A 91 20.97 -13.09 -11.32
N ARG A 92 20.42 -12.86 -12.53
CA ARG A 92 21.19 -12.56 -13.73
C ARG A 92 22.16 -11.38 -13.56
N ASP A 93 21.68 -10.31 -12.93
CA ASP A 93 22.45 -9.07 -12.77
C ASP A 93 23.65 -9.27 -11.83
N TYR A 94 23.58 -10.24 -10.90
CA TYR A 94 24.67 -10.54 -9.98
C TYR A 94 25.92 -11.11 -10.63
N ARG A 95 25.81 -11.60 -11.89
CA ARG A 95 26.96 -12.12 -12.65
C ARG A 95 28.02 -11.05 -12.93
N THR A 96 27.60 -9.78 -12.98
CA THR A 96 28.46 -8.64 -13.29
C THR A 96 28.77 -7.76 -12.10
N TRP A 97 28.14 -8.01 -10.96
CA TRP A 97 28.30 -7.21 -9.76
C TRP A 97 29.40 -7.74 -8.85
N SER A 98 30.10 -6.84 -8.14
CA SER A 98 30.97 -7.23 -7.03
C SER A 98 30.16 -7.83 -5.90
N VAL A 99 30.77 -8.71 -5.11
CA VAL A 99 30.14 -9.31 -3.93
C VAL A 99 29.62 -8.24 -2.98
N ARG A 100 30.37 -7.17 -2.76
CA ARG A 100 29.94 -6.05 -1.90
C ARG A 100 28.65 -5.43 -2.41
N ARG A 101 28.56 -5.11 -3.70
CA ARG A 101 27.36 -4.55 -4.32
C ARG A 101 26.13 -5.47 -4.19
N ILE A 102 26.35 -6.78 -4.31
CA ILE A 102 25.26 -7.77 -4.12
C ILE A 102 24.75 -7.72 -2.68
N ILE A 103 25.67 -7.75 -1.71
CA ILE A 103 25.28 -7.69 -0.30
C ILE A 103 24.60 -6.38 0.04
N ASP A 104 25.14 -5.24 -0.39
CA ASP A 104 24.53 -3.92 -0.16
C ASP A 104 23.10 -3.87 -0.72
N ASN A 105 22.87 -4.40 -1.94
CA ASN A 105 21.53 -4.48 -2.53
C ASN A 105 20.58 -5.36 -1.71
N ILE A 106 21.04 -6.51 -1.21
CA ILE A 106 20.21 -7.39 -0.38
C ILE A 106 19.84 -6.70 0.94
N LEU A 107 20.81 -6.02 1.58
CA LEU A 107 20.56 -5.30 2.83
C LEU A 107 19.59 -4.15 2.64
N GLU A 108 19.75 -3.36 1.58
CA GLU A 108 18.82 -2.27 1.23
C GLU A 108 17.40 -2.79 0.98
N ARG A 109 17.27 -3.88 0.22
CA ARG A 109 15.96 -4.51 -0.03
C ARG A 109 15.29 -5.01 1.24
N ASN A 110 16.05 -5.60 2.16
CA ASN A 110 15.53 -6.03 3.45
C ASN A 110 15.07 -4.84 4.30
N ALA A 111 15.85 -3.76 4.34
CA ALA A 111 15.48 -2.55 5.05
C ALA A 111 14.19 -1.92 4.49
N ASN A 112 14.10 -1.78 3.16
CA ASN A 112 12.90 -1.27 2.49
C ASN A 112 11.67 -2.16 2.72
N ARG A 113 11.86 -3.49 2.68
CA ARG A 113 10.80 -4.45 2.96
C ARG A 113 10.26 -4.30 4.39
N ALA A 114 11.16 -4.20 5.38
CA ALA A 114 10.78 -3.98 6.77
C ALA A 114 10.04 -2.64 6.96
N ARG A 115 10.54 -1.57 6.31
CA ARG A 115 9.89 -0.26 6.32
C ARG A 115 8.48 -0.31 5.74
N PHE A 116 8.30 -0.89 4.56
CA PHE A 116 7.00 -1.00 3.89
C PHE A 116 6.02 -1.84 4.70
N PHE A 117 6.50 -2.93 5.29
CA PHE A 117 5.71 -3.74 6.20
C PHE A 117 5.25 -2.94 7.43
N GLY A 118 6.14 -2.14 8.00
CA GLY A 118 5.80 -1.23 9.10
C GLY A 118 4.72 -0.23 8.71
N LEU A 119 4.84 0.41 7.53
CA LEU A 119 3.85 1.36 7.02
C LEU A 119 2.48 0.73 6.78
N ILE A 120 2.42 -0.48 6.23
CA ILE A 120 1.15 -1.22 6.06
C ILE A 120 0.49 -1.47 7.42
N ASN A 121 1.25 -1.93 8.42
CA ASN A 121 0.70 -2.16 9.76
C ASN A 121 0.21 -0.86 10.40
N LYS A 122 0.94 0.24 10.26
CA LYS A 122 0.50 1.56 10.73
C LYS A 122 -0.79 1.99 10.06
N LEU A 123 -0.88 1.86 8.74
CA LEU A 123 -2.11 2.20 7.99
C LEU A 123 -3.31 1.36 8.47
N CYS A 124 -3.10 0.05 8.72
CA CYS A 124 -4.12 -0.80 9.32
C CYS A 124 -4.51 -0.32 10.72
N GLY A 125 -3.53 0.01 11.55
CA GLY A 125 -3.75 0.53 12.90
C GLY A 125 -4.56 1.81 12.90
N ILE A 126 -4.20 2.78 12.05
CA ILE A 126 -4.93 4.05 11.87
C ILE A 126 -6.38 3.78 11.45
N ALA A 127 -6.58 2.88 10.47
CA ALA A 127 -7.91 2.55 10.00
C ALA A 127 -8.77 1.92 11.11
N LEU A 128 -8.20 1.01 11.90
CA LEU A 128 -8.90 0.38 13.03
C LEU A 128 -9.22 1.40 14.15
N GLU A 129 -8.25 2.21 14.55
CA GLU A 129 -8.40 3.20 15.60
C GLU A 129 -9.47 4.25 15.27
N ARG A 130 -9.46 4.73 14.01
CA ARG A 130 -10.40 5.76 13.55
C ARG A 130 -11.70 5.18 12.99
N GLY A 131 -11.84 3.85 12.90
CA GLY A 131 -13.02 3.17 12.36
C GLY A 131 -13.21 3.41 10.86
N LEU A 132 -12.11 3.60 10.11
CA LEU A 132 -12.12 3.79 8.67
C LEU A 132 -12.26 2.45 7.94
N ARG A 133 -12.84 2.47 6.76
CA ARG A 133 -12.94 1.30 5.88
C ARG A 133 -11.72 1.25 4.97
N LEU A 134 -10.96 0.17 5.03
CA LEU A 134 -9.72 0.00 4.28
C LEU A 134 -9.72 -1.31 3.53
N VAL A 135 -9.40 -1.25 2.24
CA VAL A 135 -9.17 -2.41 1.38
C VAL A 135 -7.77 -2.27 0.78
N PHE A 136 -6.97 -3.33 0.89
CA PHE A 136 -5.68 -3.43 0.24
C PHE A 136 -5.74 -4.31 -1.00
N GLU A 137 -5.15 -3.84 -2.08
CA GLU A 137 -4.73 -4.68 -3.18
C GLU A 137 -3.29 -5.15 -2.95
N ASN A 138 -3.05 -6.45 -3.10
CA ASN A 138 -1.71 -7.01 -3.12
C ASN A 138 -1.70 -8.34 -3.90
N PRO A 139 -0.63 -8.64 -4.68
CA PRO A 139 -0.54 -9.89 -5.44
C PRO A 139 -0.70 -11.13 -4.57
N TRP A 140 -1.64 -12.00 -4.94
CA TRP A 140 -2.04 -13.21 -4.20
C TRP A 140 -0.90 -14.21 -3.95
N GLY A 141 0.03 -14.34 -4.88
CA GLY A 141 0.92 -15.50 -4.96
C GLY A 141 1.86 -15.71 -3.77
N ILE A 142 2.28 -14.65 -3.05
CA ILE A 142 3.20 -14.78 -1.90
C ILE A 142 2.84 -13.75 -0.83
N ASN A 143 1.73 -14.00 -0.16
CA ASN A 143 1.28 -13.19 0.97
C ASN A 143 1.80 -13.69 2.33
N HIS A 144 2.95 -14.38 2.37
CA HIS A 144 3.49 -14.91 3.63
C HIS A 144 3.68 -13.83 4.69
N TYR A 145 4.05 -12.60 4.28
CA TYR A 145 4.19 -11.49 5.20
C TYR A 145 2.86 -11.03 5.79
N PHE A 146 1.82 -10.94 4.98
CA PHE A 146 0.50 -10.56 5.46
C PHE A 146 -0.15 -11.64 6.33
N LYS A 147 0.19 -12.92 6.09
CA LYS A 147 -0.36 -14.02 6.89
C LYS A 147 0.27 -14.15 8.28
N PHE A 148 1.55 -13.82 8.41
CA PHE A 148 2.32 -14.08 9.63
C PHE A 148 2.79 -12.84 10.38
N GLY A 149 2.62 -11.66 9.79
CA GLY A 149 3.11 -10.40 10.36
C GLY A 149 2.07 -9.60 11.14
N PHE A 150 0.79 -9.92 11.03
CA PHE A 150 -0.23 -9.25 11.83
C PHE A 150 -0.32 -9.89 13.20
N LEU A 151 -0.42 -9.05 14.22
CA LEU A 151 -0.70 -9.44 15.60
C LEU A 151 -2.11 -10.04 15.67
N SER A 152 -2.27 -11.31 15.49
CA SER A 152 -3.55 -12.01 15.37
C SER A 152 -4.03 -12.14 13.90
N PRO A 153 -4.91 -13.09 13.57
CA PRO A 153 -5.40 -13.16 12.21
C PRO A 153 -5.90 -11.78 11.81
N PRO A 154 -5.48 -11.28 10.62
CA PRO A 154 -5.89 -9.97 10.18
C PRO A 154 -7.41 -9.90 10.29
N PRO A 155 -7.97 -8.77 10.76
CA PRO A 155 -9.41 -8.60 10.74
C PRO A 155 -9.88 -8.97 9.33
N LYS A 156 -10.95 -9.72 9.18
CA LYS A 156 -11.51 -10.21 7.90
C LYS A 156 -11.69 -9.12 6.81
N LEU A 157 -11.51 -7.88 7.19
CA LEU A 157 -11.55 -6.69 6.34
C LEU A 157 -10.42 -6.58 5.32
N LEU A 158 -9.32 -7.32 5.45
CA LEU A 158 -8.09 -7.03 4.71
C LEU A 158 -7.69 -8.09 3.69
N THR A 159 -8.45 -9.13 3.55
CA THR A 159 -8.19 -10.11 2.52
C THR A 159 -9.38 -10.20 1.57
N GLN A 160 -9.17 -9.91 0.31
CA GLN A 160 -10.10 -10.29 -0.77
C GLN A 160 -10.26 -11.83 -0.89
N THR A 161 -10.17 -12.55 0.22
CA THR A 161 -10.10 -14.02 0.20
C THR A 161 -11.43 -14.70 0.32
N GLU A 162 -12.52 -13.96 0.26
CA GLU A 162 -13.87 -14.53 0.18
C GLU A 162 -14.67 -13.78 -0.89
N ALA A 163 -14.27 -13.93 -2.16
CA ALA A 163 -15.12 -13.71 -3.33
C ALA A 163 -15.21 -15.02 -4.10
#